data_705d03abb5554e39a744d3511d70ccaf
#
_entry.id   705d03abb5554e39a744d3511d70ccaf
#
_cell.length_a   1.000
_cell.length_b   1.000
_cell.length_c   1.000
_cell.angle_alpha   90.00
_cell.angle_beta   90.00
_cell.angle_gamma   90.00
#
_symmetry.space_group_name_H-M   'P 1'
#
loop_
_entity.id
_entity.type
_entity.pdbx_description
1 polymer ?
#
loop_
_entity_poly.entity_id
_entity_poly.type
_entity_poly.pdbx_seq_one_letter_code
_entity_poly.pdbx_strand_id
1 'polypeptide(L)'
;MKHKPFYILPFLFFSTGFSSAQEQPIKIEKDSVVLSTSEKHTALLAAYINYQKARGDYRIQIYSGPLDQTEALLENLDESFAEWPKSIDFESPSFRLRIGSFKTRLTAERNLIAVRKKYPAAVLFKPQLIKNN
;
A
#
# COMPACT_ATOMS: atom_id res chain seq x y z
N MET A 1 51.15 56.95 -52.38
CA MET A 1 51.37 56.27 -51.04
C MET A 1 50.05 56.03 -50.38
N LYS A 2 49.64 54.80 -50.29
CA LYS A 2 48.29 54.45 -49.87
C LYS A 2 48.34 53.96 -48.43
N HIS A 3 47.79 54.72 -47.51
CA HIS A 3 47.57 54.32 -46.14
C HIS A 3 46.31 53.47 -46.04
N LYS A 4 46.48 52.24 -45.58
CA LYS A 4 45.33 51.34 -45.25
C LYS A 4 44.87 51.60 -43.83
N PRO A 5 43.60 51.79 -43.54
CA PRO A 5 43.13 51.91 -42.18
C PRO A 5 43.06 50.53 -41.57
N PHE A 6 43.64 50.44 -40.36
CA PHE A 6 43.61 49.22 -39.47
C PHE A 6 42.31 49.25 -38.71
N TYR A 7 41.40 48.36 -39.06
CA TYR A 7 40.17 48.19 -38.32
C TYR A 7 40.44 47.36 -37.04
N ILE A 8 40.36 48.02 -35.89
CA ILE A 8 40.37 47.39 -34.57
C ILE A 8 38.94 46.93 -34.32
N LEU A 9 38.73 45.59 -34.35
CA LEU A 9 37.49 44.93 -34.00
C LEU A 9 37.39 44.84 -32.46
N PRO A 10 36.38 45.38 -31.78
CA PRO A 10 36.23 45.19 -30.35
C PRO A 10 35.76 43.79 -30.08
N PHE A 11 36.61 43.01 -29.37
CA PHE A 11 36.31 41.70 -28.89
C PHE A 11 35.31 41.80 -27.73
N LEU A 12 34.03 41.52 -28.03
CA LEU A 12 32.97 41.50 -27.05
C LEU A 12 33.13 40.27 -26.18
N PHE A 13 33.66 40.50 -24.98
CA PHE A 13 33.80 39.46 -23.95
C PHE A 13 32.41 39.08 -23.46
N PHE A 14 31.88 37.98 -24.00
CA PHE A 14 30.64 37.38 -23.53
C PHE A 14 30.93 36.59 -22.27
N SER A 15 30.79 37.21 -21.09
CA SER A 15 30.93 36.55 -19.80
C SER A 15 29.69 35.67 -19.59
N THR A 16 29.80 34.39 -19.90
CA THR A 16 28.83 33.37 -19.48
C THR A 16 28.97 33.20 -17.99
N GLY A 17 28.04 33.76 -17.24
CA GLY A 17 27.91 33.50 -15.82
C GLY A 17 27.59 32.00 -15.60
N PHE A 18 28.60 31.27 -15.12
CA PHE A 18 28.42 29.93 -14.62
C PHE A 18 27.60 30.03 -13.33
N SER A 19 26.30 29.77 -13.44
CA SER A 19 25.43 29.61 -12.26
C SER A 19 25.80 28.28 -11.61
N SER A 20 26.67 28.29 -10.62
CA SER A 20 26.93 27.17 -9.74
C SER A 20 25.66 26.91 -8.94
N ALA A 21 24.88 25.94 -9.34
CA ALA A 21 23.89 25.34 -8.46
C ALA A 21 24.65 24.72 -7.28
N GLN A 22 24.64 25.38 -6.14
CA GLN A 22 25.10 24.82 -4.90
C GLN A 22 24.10 23.72 -4.51
N GLU A 23 24.44 22.48 -4.81
CA GLU A 23 23.87 21.34 -4.11
C GLU A 23 24.31 21.46 -2.64
N GLN A 24 23.43 21.95 -1.80
CA GLN A 24 23.64 21.87 -0.36
C GLN A 24 23.56 20.39 0.00
N PRO A 25 24.63 19.81 0.59
CA PRO A 25 24.53 18.46 1.11
C PRO A 25 23.47 18.48 2.21
N ILE A 26 22.42 17.67 2.04
CA ILE A 26 21.45 17.40 3.09
C ILE A 26 22.23 16.74 4.22
N LYS A 27 22.62 17.53 5.21
CA LYS A 27 23.18 17.04 6.46
C LYS A 27 22.05 16.30 7.14
N ILE A 28 22.02 14.99 6.99
CA ILE A 28 21.16 14.13 7.79
C ILE A 28 21.77 14.15 9.20
N GLU A 29 21.45 15.18 9.93
CA GLU A 29 21.68 15.22 11.35
C GLU A 29 20.71 14.20 11.95
N LYS A 30 21.26 13.27 12.71
CA LYS A 30 20.55 12.16 13.37
C LYS A 30 19.79 12.69 14.60
N ASP A 31 19.13 13.81 14.41
CA ASP A 31 18.21 14.38 15.36
C ASP A 31 16.81 13.98 14.97
N SER A 32 16.13 13.33 15.91
CA SER A 32 14.72 13.04 15.86
C SER A 32 13.98 14.23 15.28
N VAL A 33 13.36 14.03 14.10
CA VAL A 33 12.44 15.00 13.54
C VAL A 33 11.31 15.16 14.55
N VAL A 34 11.41 16.17 15.41
CA VAL A 34 10.33 16.60 16.26
C VAL A 34 9.29 17.25 15.33
N LEU A 35 8.44 16.41 14.75
CA LEU A 35 7.24 16.87 14.09
C LEU A 35 6.41 17.56 15.19
N SER A 36 6.42 18.88 15.21
CA SER A 36 5.45 19.66 15.98
C SER A 36 4.09 19.39 15.36
N THR A 37 3.50 18.29 15.76
CA THR A 37 2.21 17.85 15.27
C THR A 37 1.17 18.74 15.90
N SER A 38 0.54 19.59 15.10
CA SER A 38 -0.62 20.39 15.52
C SER A 38 -1.66 19.47 16.18
N GLU A 39 -2.35 19.94 17.21
CA GLU A 39 -3.42 19.19 17.89
C GLU A 39 -4.45 18.60 16.92
N LYS A 40 -4.71 19.28 15.81
CA LYS A 40 -5.59 18.79 14.74
C LYS A 40 -5.04 17.53 14.06
N HIS A 41 -3.72 17.43 13.87
CA HIS A 41 -3.09 16.26 13.27
C HIS A 41 -3.11 15.07 14.23
N THR A 42 -2.90 15.30 15.54
CA THR A 42 -2.99 14.22 16.53
C THR A 42 -4.40 13.68 16.64
N ALA A 43 -5.41 14.56 16.64
CA ALA A 43 -6.81 14.17 16.65
C ALA A 43 -7.19 13.39 15.38
N LEU A 44 -6.74 13.85 14.21
CA LEU A 44 -6.97 13.16 12.93
C LEU A 44 -6.30 11.79 12.90
N LEU A 45 -5.06 11.69 13.38
CA LEU A 45 -4.33 10.43 13.46
C LEU A 45 -5.02 9.45 14.41
N ALA A 46 -5.47 9.91 15.58
CA ALA A 46 -6.22 9.09 16.52
C ALA A 46 -7.55 8.59 15.91
N ALA A 47 -8.28 9.46 15.23
CA ALA A 47 -9.50 9.10 14.52
C ALA A 47 -9.23 8.05 13.43
N TYR A 48 -8.16 8.23 12.66
CA TYR A 48 -7.75 7.26 11.63
C TYR A 48 -7.37 5.90 12.22
N ILE A 49 -6.59 5.88 13.30
CA ILE A 49 -6.21 4.64 14.00
C ILE A 49 -7.47 3.93 14.54
N ASN A 50 -8.40 4.66 15.13
CA ASN A 50 -9.66 4.10 15.64
C ASN A 50 -10.52 3.54 14.49
N TYR A 51 -10.60 4.25 13.36
CA TYR A 51 -11.27 3.77 12.16
C TYR A 51 -10.65 2.47 11.64
N GLN A 52 -9.31 2.38 11.59
CA GLN A 52 -8.61 1.17 11.15
C GLN A 52 -8.81 0.00 12.12
N LYS A 53 -8.89 0.25 13.43
CA LYS A 53 -9.20 -0.78 14.43
C LYS A 53 -10.64 -1.29 14.35
N ALA A 54 -11.60 -0.39 14.11
CA ALA A 54 -13.01 -0.74 13.95
C ALA A 54 -13.30 -1.44 12.63
N ARG A 55 -12.38 -1.34 11.67
CA ARG A 55 -12.46 -2.01 10.39
C ARG A 55 -11.88 -3.40 10.49
N GLY A 56 -12.67 -4.42 10.18
CA GLY A 56 -12.22 -5.81 10.12
C GLY A 56 -11.10 -6.02 9.07
N ASP A 57 -10.53 -7.20 9.07
CA ASP A 57 -9.47 -7.57 8.14
C ASP A 57 -10.01 -7.99 6.77
N TYR A 58 -9.21 -7.80 5.72
CA TYR A 58 -9.46 -8.41 4.43
C TYR A 58 -9.27 -9.93 4.54
N ARG A 59 -10.17 -10.69 3.94
CA ARG A 59 -10.13 -12.15 3.87
C ARG A 59 -10.24 -12.63 2.44
N ILE A 60 -9.81 -13.84 2.16
CA ILE A 60 -9.96 -14.46 0.86
C ILE A 60 -11.03 -15.54 0.99
N GLN A 61 -12.15 -15.38 0.29
CA GLN A 61 -13.18 -16.40 0.19
C GLN A 61 -12.77 -17.37 -0.90
N ILE A 62 -12.66 -18.64 -0.55
CA ILE A 62 -12.24 -19.70 -1.49
C ILE A 62 -13.40 -20.58 -1.95
N TYR A 63 -14.51 -20.60 -1.17
CA TYR A 63 -15.68 -21.39 -1.51
C TYR A 63 -16.97 -20.74 -0.99
N SER A 64 -18.07 -21.08 -1.66
CA SER A 64 -19.44 -20.74 -1.22
C SER A 64 -20.38 -21.86 -1.65
N GLY A 65 -21.11 -22.45 -0.71
CA GLY A 65 -22.02 -23.56 -0.98
C GLY A 65 -22.64 -24.18 0.26
N PRO A 66 -23.09 -25.43 0.19
CA PRO A 66 -23.61 -26.19 1.32
C PRO A 66 -22.56 -26.38 2.43
N LEU A 67 -23.02 -26.58 3.67
CA LEU A 67 -22.15 -26.72 4.84
C LEU A 67 -21.21 -27.91 4.73
N ASP A 68 -21.75 -29.08 4.40
CA ASP A 68 -21.02 -30.35 4.27
C ASP A 68 -19.81 -30.23 3.32
N GLN A 69 -20.02 -29.61 2.16
CA GLN A 69 -18.95 -29.39 1.19
C GLN A 69 -17.94 -28.32 1.67
N THR A 70 -18.42 -27.34 2.41
CA THR A 70 -17.58 -26.29 2.98
C THR A 70 -16.67 -26.85 4.06
N GLU A 71 -17.18 -27.73 4.93
CA GLU A 71 -16.42 -28.45 5.96
C GLU A 71 -15.42 -29.41 5.33
N ALA A 72 -15.82 -30.21 4.36
CA ALA A 72 -14.94 -31.12 3.65
C ALA A 72 -13.77 -30.39 2.97
N LEU A 73 -14.03 -29.20 2.41
CA LEU A 73 -12.98 -28.39 1.81
C LEU A 73 -12.04 -27.79 2.88
N LEU A 74 -12.56 -27.43 4.05
CA LEU A 74 -11.75 -26.95 5.15
C LEU A 74 -10.80 -28.03 5.68
N GLU A 75 -11.26 -29.27 5.80
CA GLU A 75 -10.44 -30.41 6.22
C GLU A 75 -9.35 -30.75 5.19
N ASN A 76 -9.66 -30.61 3.90
CA ASN A 76 -8.74 -30.86 2.80
C ASN A 76 -8.05 -29.60 2.26
N LEU A 77 -7.92 -28.56 3.09
CA LEU A 77 -7.26 -27.34 2.69
C LEU A 77 -5.78 -27.59 2.39
N ASP A 78 -5.30 -26.98 1.28
CA ASP A 78 -3.89 -27.10 0.89
C ASP A 78 -2.96 -26.65 2.03
N GLU A 79 -1.90 -27.45 2.27
CA GLU A 79 -0.94 -27.24 3.35
C GLU A 79 -0.28 -25.85 3.31
N SER A 80 -0.15 -25.26 2.13
CA SER A 80 0.40 -23.90 1.96
C SER A 80 -0.40 -22.84 2.71
N PHE A 81 -1.66 -23.12 3.05
CA PHE A 81 -2.57 -22.19 3.74
C PHE A 81 -3.00 -22.72 5.12
N ALA A 82 -2.41 -23.83 5.58
CA ALA A 82 -2.78 -24.48 6.83
C ALA A 82 -2.63 -23.57 8.05
N GLU A 83 -1.61 -22.73 8.08
CA GLU A 83 -1.31 -21.80 9.17
C GLU A 83 -2.19 -20.54 9.16
N TRP A 84 -2.94 -20.32 8.07
CA TRP A 84 -3.76 -19.11 7.98
C TRP A 84 -5.04 -19.22 8.81
N PRO A 85 -5.51 -18.12 9.42
CA PRO A 85 -6.83 -18.10 10.05
C PRO A 85 -7.91 -18.51 9.07
N LYS A 86 -8.84 -19.34 9.52
CA LYS A 86 -9.93 -19.89 8.72
C LYS A 86 -11.25 -19.60 9.40
N SER A 87 -12.30 -19.34 8.63
CA SER A 87 -13.66 -19.22 9.14
C SER A 87 -14.66 -19.75 8.12
N ILE A 88 -15.70 -20.39 8.63
CA ILE A 88 -16.93 -20.67 7.89
C ILE A 88 -17.96 -19.67 8.38
N ASP A 89 -18.46 -18.85 7.48
CA ASP A 89 -19.45 -17.83 7.79
C ASP A 89 -20.75 -18.15 7.01
N PHE A 90 -21.88 -18.13 7.72
CA PHE A 90 -23.19 -18.28 7.04
C PHE A 90 -23.65 -16.93 6.50
N GLU A 91 -23.78 -16.84 5.20
CA GLU A 91 -24.43 -15.73 4.52
C GLU A 91 -25.54 -16.30 3.63
N SER A 92 -26.77 -16.18 4.11
CA SER A 92 -27.95 -16.76 3.41
C SER A 92 -27.91 -16.54 1.90
N PRO A 93 -28.10 -17.61 1.10
CA PRO A 93 -28.49 -18.99 1.47
C PRO A 93 -27.32 -19.96 1.63
N SER A 94 -26.05 -19.53 1.64
CA SER A 94 -24.88 -20.41 1.58
C SER A 94 -23.87 -20.17 2.69
N PHE A 95 -23.05 -21.19 2.96
CA PHE A 95 -21.87 -21.08 3.79
C PHE A 95 -20.68 -20.65 2.95
N ARG A 96 -19.79 -19.86 3.55
CA ARG A 96 -18.62 -19.30 2.87
C ARG A 96 -17.37 -19.64 3.64
N LEU A 97 -16.43 -20.30 2.98
CA LEU A 97 -15.12 -20.57 3.54
C LEU A 97 -14.18 -19.42 3.22
N ARG A 98 -13.67 -18.78 4.27
CA ARG A 98 -12.75 -17.65 4.18
C ARG A 98 -11.44 -17.99 4.87
N ILE A 99 -10.33 -17.63 4.25
CA ILE A 99 -8.98 -17.86 4.76
C ILE A 99 -8.20 -16.54 4.79
N GLY A 100 -7.19 -16.52 5.69
CA GLY A 100 -6.30 -15.38 5.88
C GLY A 100 -6.96 -14.21 6.63
N SER A 101 -6.11 -13.32 7.10
CA SER A 101 -6.49 -12.09 7.80
C SER A 101 -5.45 -11.03 7.45
N PHE A 102 -5.83 -10.08 6.59
CA PHE A 102 -4.90 -9.10 6.03
C PHE A 102 -5.36 -7.68 6.36
N LYS A 103 -4.48 -6.90 6.97
CA LYS A 103 -4.77 -5.52 7.37
C LYS A 103 -4.95 -4.57 6.17
N THR A 104 -4.26 -4.87 5.07
CA THR A 104 -4.30 -4.01 3.88
C THR A 104 -4.81 -4.75 2.65
N ARG A 105 -5.47 -4.02 1.77
CA ARG A 105 -5.94 -4.54 0.50
C ARG A 105 -4.78 -5.07 -0.37
N LEU A 106 -3.67 -4.34 -0.41
CA LEU A 106 -2.52 -4.72 -1.22
C LEU A 106 -1.93 -6.06 -0.80
N THR A 107 -1.79 -6.28 0.53
CA THR A 107 -1.32 -7.58 1.05
C THR A 107 -2.31 -8.70 0.72
N ALA A 108 -3.60 -8.44 0.86
CA ALA A 108 -4.64 -9.41 0.54
C ALA A 108 -4.65 -9.78 -0.96
N GLU A 109 -4.55 -8.80 -1.86
CA GLU A 109 -4.51 -9.02 -3.31
C GLU A 109 -3.26 -9.81 -3.74
N ARG A 110 -2.10 -9.50 -3.14
CA ARG A 110 -0.86 -10.27 -3.39
C ARG A 110 -1.03 -11.74 -3.02
N ASN A 111 -1.60 -12.01 -1.86
CA ASN A 111 -1.86 -13.38 -1.41
C ASN A 111 -2.98 -14.06 -2.21
N LEU A 112 -3.97 -13.32 -2.67
CA LEU A 112 -5.03 -13.85 -3.55
C LEU A 112 -4.46 -14.46 -4.84
N ILE A 113 -3.40 -13.88 -5.40
CA ILE A 113 -2.73 -14.43 -6.59
C ILE A 113 -2.18 -15.84 -6.29
N ALA A 114 -1.58 -16.04 -5.13
CA ALA A 114 -1.08 -17.36 -4.70
C ALA A 114 -2.24 -18.35 -4.47
N VAL A 115 -3.30 -17.90 -3.79
CA VAL A 115 -4.49 -18.73 -3.52
C VAL A 115 -5.17 -19.16 -4.81
N ARG A 116 -5.29 -18.28 -5.80
CA ARG A 116 -5.93 -18.60 -7.08
C ARG A 116 -5.23 -19.67 -7.89
N LYS A 117 -3.97 -19.95 -7.63
CA LYS A 117 -3.26 -21.09 -8.26
C LYS A 117 -3.87 -22.44 -7.84
N LYS A 118 -4.44 -22.53 -6.64
CA LYS A 118 -5.07 -23.73 -6.10
C LYS A 118 -6.60 -23.65 -6.15
N TYR A 119 -7.13 -22.45 -5.88
CA TYR A 119 -8.56 -22.15 -5.83
C TYR A 119 -8.91 -21.02 -6.82
N PRO A 120 -9.09 -21.33 -8.12
CA PRO A 120 -9.27 -20.29 -9.15
C PRO A 120 -10.48 -19.38 -8.93
N ALA A 121 -11.52 -19.90 -8.26
CA ALA A 121 -12.74 -19.14 -7.91
C ALA A 121 -12.56 -18.22 -6.69
N ALA A 122 -11.36 -18.16 -6.10
CA ALA A 122 -11.13 -17.34 -4.92
C ALA A 122 -11.34 -15.85 -5.20
N VAL A 123 -12.01 -15.17 -4.28
CA VAL A 123 -12.32 -13.75 -4.34
C VAL A 123 -11.90 -13.02 -3.08
N LEU A 124 -11.54 -11.75 -3.23
CA LEU A 124 -11.22 -10.91 -2.09
C LEU A 124 -12.50 -10.44 -1.41
N PHE A 125 -12.60 -10.77 -0.12
CA PHE A 125 -13.65 -10.26 0.75
C PHE A 125 -13.17 -9.00 1.47
N LYS A 126 -13.95 -7.91 1.31
CA LYS A 126 -13.63 -6.63 1.95
C LYS A 126 -14.05 -6.66 3.43
N PRO A 127 -13.26 -6.03 4.31
CA PRO A 127 -13.66 -5.90 5.70
C PRO A 127 -14.93 -5.05 5.81
N GLN A 128 -15.84 -5.48 6.65
CA GLN A 128 -16.98 -4.69 7.06
C GLN A 128 -16.63 -3.90 8.33
N LEU A 129 -17.23 -2.74 8.51
CA LEU A 129 -17.13 -2.02 9.78
C LEU A 129 -17.82 -2.85 10.87
N ILE A 130 -17.11 -3.07 11.97
CA ILE A 130 -17.70 -3.69 13.15
C ILE A 130 -18.69 -2.67 13.70
N LYS A 131 -19.98 -2.92 13.51
CA LYS A 131 -21.03 -2.14 14.19
C LYS A 131 -21.04 -2.61 15.64
N ASN A 132 -20.48 -1.80 16.53
CA ASN A 132 -20.71 -1.98 17.95
C ASN A 132 -22.18 -1.55 18.23
N ASN A 133 -23.03 -2.52 18.51
CA ASN A 133 -24.37 -2.29 19.04
C ASN A 133 -24.26 -1.96 20.51
#